data_dab2c489aec9498b51c91696e86fa0a2
#
_entry.id   dab2c489aec9498b51c91696e86fa0a2
#
_cell.length_a   1.000
_cell.length_b   1.000
_cell.length_c   1.000
_cell.angle_alpha   90.00
_cell.angle_beta   90.00
_cell.angle_gamma   90.00
#
_symmetry.space_group_name_H-M   'P 1'
#
loop_
_entity.id
_entity.type
_entity.pdbx_description
1 polymer ?
#
loop_
_entity_poly.entity_id
_entity_poly.type
_entity_poly.pdbx_seq_one_letter_code
_entity_poly.pdbx_strand_id
1 'polypeptide(L)'
;MKRRRVLAATGSAAALAGCLSVPSQQPSSDRLLEDALETVSTVEDVSARRALTVEVPDSRTERVADVTKRPPTDRRLEMVDSSDLSVPAGAVSVRTTTTTWEYDPETDTAIERHHPNRILADVNRLTLESLREEYDHSYSRTDTVDGRDAHALLAKPDHDEDELTRSIEFLVGETAYQIPLERSDDDALEDPTVERLVWFDDATRYPIKERTTVRDGEAVVSELTLTYEDLSLDDGVGEEPFTYEPPAGSTIETVGTEPVGIYDSRAEAAEVAPYELPEPEIPGPFERDRIVVLEKGDELGTSTTLWYGDPDDPERELFVAVRDEQRFDPDALEGDRIDDLDVYCRDGRIQTLFWRCAELTYEVSSPYSDEPLEEVASSIGCPSV
;
A
#
# COMPACT_ATOMS: atom_id res chain seq x y z
N MET A 1 18.85 35.93 -86.58
CA MET A 1 19.26 35.51 -85.25
C MET A 1 18.27 36.09 -84.26
N LYS A 2 17.32 35.33 -83.79
CA LYS A 2 16.17 35.77 -82.96
C LYS A 2 16.32 35.34 -81.53
N ARG A 3 16.48 36.25 -80.59
CA ARG A 3 16.45 36.02 -79.16
C ARG A 3 15.00 35.85 -78.73
N ARG A 4 14.64 34.67 -78.19
CA ARG A 4 13.37 34.47 -77.48
C ARG A 4 13.58 34.70 -75.97
N ARG A 5 12.83 35.65 -75.44
CA ARG A 5 12.67 35.92 -74.00
C ARG A 5 11.62 34.91 -73.46
N VAL A 6 11.99 34.17 -72.43
CA VAL A 6 11.07 33.35 -71.65
C VAL A 6 10.71 34.12 -70.39
N LEU A 7 9.42 34.45 -70.25
CA LEU A 7 8.83 35.02 -69.06
C LEU A 7 8.66 33.88 -68.02
N ALA A 8 9.29 34.03 -66.84
CA ALA A 8 9.03 33.18 -65.70
C ALA A 8 7.87 33.77 -64.90
N ALA A 9 6.77 33.01 -64.83
CA ALA A 9 5.63 33.32 -63.96
C ALA A 9 5.92 32.73 -62.59
N THR A 10 6.18 33.53 -61.58
CA THR A 10 6.25 33.17 -60.18
C THR A 10 4.84 33.05 -59.62
N GLY A 11 4.36 31.83 -59.48
CA GLY A 11 3.12 31.54 -58.75
C GLY A 11 3.43 31.47 -57.24
N SER A 12 2.92 32.41 -56.47
CA SER A 12 2.93 32.40 -55.02
C SER A 12 1.93 31.36 -54.53
N ALA A 13 2.41 30.17 -54.11
CA ALA A 13 1.61 29.24 -53.32
C ALA A 13 1.58 29.71 -51.88
N ALA A 14 0.49 30.32 -51.45
CA ALA A 14 0.20 30.55 -50.05
C ALA A 14 -0.13 29.21 -49.42
N ALA A 15 0.84 28.66 -48.66
CA ALA A 15 0.62 27.52 -47.78
C ALA A 15 -0.28 27.98 -46.63
N LEU A 16 -1.54 27.62 -46.68
CA LEU A 16 -2.42 27.62 -45.53
C LEU A 16 -1.93 26.48 -44.61
N ALA A 17 -1.02 26.79 -43.67
CA ALA A 17 -0.78 25.98 -42.52
C ALA A 17 -2.01 26.08 -41.58
N GLY A 18 -3.06 25.34 -41.92
CA GLY A 18 -4.13 25.07 -41.00
C GLY A 18 -3.56 24.22 -39.89
N CYS A 19 -3.41 24.78 -38.70
CA CYS A 19 -3.31 24.01 -37.50
C CYS A 19 -4.58 23.16 -37.39
N LEU A 20 -4.52 21.94 -37.89
CA LEU A 20 -5.42 20.88 -37.45
C LEU A 20 -4.99 20.58 -36.01
N SER A 21 -5.51 21.34 -35.04
CA SER A 21 -5.63 20.85 -33.67
C SER A 21 -6.51 19.60 -33.76
N VAL A 22 -5.90 18.45 -33.78
CA VAL A 22 -6.59 17.20 -33.49
C VAL A 22 -7.20 17.45 -32.12
N PRO A 23 -8.53 17.40 -31.94
CA PRO A 23 -9.08 17.47 -30.58
C PRO A 23 -8.41 16.34 -29.83
N SER A 24 -7.68 16.66 -28.76
CA SER A 24 -7.18 15.67 -27.82
C SER A 24 -8.42 14.91 -27.36
N GLN A 25 -8.56 13.66 -27.78
CA GLN A 25 -9.64 12.82 -27.30
C GLN A 25 -9.45 12.74 -25.79
N GLN A 26 -10.42 13.27 -25.05
CA GLN A 26 -10.45 13.11 -23.60
C GLN A 26 -10.34 11.62 -23.29
N PRO A 27 -9.44 11.20 -22.39
CA PRO A 27 -9.35 9.80 -22.03
C PRO A 27 -10.68 9.36 -21.39
N SER A 28 -11.06 8.10 -21.58
CA SER A 28 -12.15 7.53 -20.79
C SER A 28 -11.71 7.38 -19.33
N SER A 29 -12.68 7.33 -18.41
CA SER A 29 -12.40 7.09 -16.99
C SER A 29 -11.65 5.77 -16.75
N ASP A 30 -12.09 4.69 -17.40
CA ASP A 30 -11.43 3.38 -17.33
C ASP A 30 -9.96 3.44 -17.74
N ARG A 31 -9.69 4.12 -18.87
CA ARG A 31 -8.34 4.24 -19.36
C ARG A 31 -7.45 5.08 -18.43
N LEU A 32 -8.01 6.13 -17.80
CA LEU A 32 -7.26 6.92 -16.81
C LEU A 32 -6.86 6.09 -15.61
N LEU A 33 -7.77 5.25 -15.11
CA LEU A 33 -7.49 4.35 -13.98
C LEU A 33 -6.49 3.25 -14.37
N GLU A 34 -6.63 2.68 -15.57
CA GLU A 34 -5.70 1.68 -16.09
C GLU A 34 -4.28 2.25 -16.23
N ASP A 35 -4.14 3.41 -16.91
CA ASP A 35 -2.85 4.10 -17.08
C ASP A 35 -2.26 4.51 -15.70
N ALA A 36 -3.09 4.91 -14.72
CA ALA A 36 -2.65 5.27 -13.37
C ALA A 36 -2.19 4.06 -12.56
N LEU A 37 -2.90 2.94 -12.65
CA LEU A 37 -2.50 1.68 -12.02
C LEU A 37 -1.15 1.19 -12.57
N GLU A 38 -0.96 1.23 -13.89
CA GLU A 38 0.32 0.92 -14.51
C GLU A 38 1.44 1.83 -13.98
N THR A 39 1.18 3.14 -13.87
CA THR A 39 2.17 4.09 -13.35
C THR A 39 2.54 3.79 -11.89
N VAL A 40 1.57 3.64 -10.99
CA VAL A 40 1.88 3.41 -9.57
C VAL A 40 2.56 2.07 -9.33
N SER A 41 2.32 1.07 -10.20
CA SER A 41 2.99 -0.23 -10.12
C SER A 41 4.43 -0.21 -10.63
N THR A 42 4.83 0.80 -11.39
CA THR A 42 6.16 0.90 -12.00
C THR A 42 7.05 1.99 -11.41
N VAL A 43 6.47 2.92 -10.64
CA VAL A 43 7.23 3.99 -9.98
C VAL A 43 8.11 3.41 -8.88
N GLU A 44 9.42 3.66 -8.99
CA GLU A 44 10.42 3.19 -8.02
C GLU A 44 10.52 4.10 -6.79
N ASP A 45 10.40 5.42 -6.98
CA ASP A 45 10.42 6.38 -5.87
C ASP A 45 9.57 7.62 -6.14
N VAL A 46 9.16 8.28 -5.05
CA VAL A 46 8.35 9.49 -5.07
C VAL A 46 8.87 10.46 -4.04
N SER A 47 9.10 11.71 -4.44
CA SER A 47 9.37 12.83 -3.55
C SER A 47 8.40 13.97 -3.82
N ALA A 48 7.83 14.55 -2.78
CA ALA A 48 6.87 15.64 -2.92
C ALA A 48 6.69 16.42 -1.61
N ARG A 49 6.09 17.59 -1.71
CA ARG A 49 5.42 18.25 -0.59
C ARG A 49 3.95 17.89 -0.60
N ARG A 50 3.44 17.31 0.48
CA ARG A 50 2.06 16.88 0.63
C ARG A 50 1.29 17.87 1.49
N ALA A 51 0.29 18.54 0.91
CA ALA A 51 -0.66 19.36 1.63
C ALA A 51 -1.96 18.58 1.87
N LEU A 52 -2.42 18.51 3.11
CA LEU A 52 -3.68 17.90 3.53
C LEU A 52 -4.53 18.95 4.20
N THR A 53 -5.75 19.13 3.72
CA THR A 53 -6.77 19.97 4.35
C THR A 53 -7.98 19.13 4.73
N VAL A 54 -8.47 19.27 5.95
CA VAL A 54 -9.71 18.67 6.42
C VAL A 54 -10.64 19.81 6.84
N GLU A 55 -11.79 19.91 6.21
CA GLU A 55 -12.83 20.90 6.50
C GLU A 55 -14.08 20.21 7.03
N VAL A 56 -14.58 20.66 8.14
CA VAL A 56 -15.88 20.34 8.72
C VAL A 56 -16.61 21.66 9.03
N PRO A 57 -17.94 21.70 9.24
CA PRO A 57 -18.71 22.94 9.32
C PRO A 57 -18.12 24.02 10.24
N ASP A 58 -17.49 23.64 11.34
CA ASP A 58 -17.00 24.57 12.38
C ASP A 58 -15.47 24.58 12.53
N SER A 59 -14.74 23.82 11.69
CA SER A 59 -13.29 23.65 11.83
C SER A 59 -12.61 23.38 10.48
N ARG A 60 -11.38 23.90 10.35
CA ARG A 60 -10.47 23.59 9.25
C ARG A 60 -9.11 23.25 9.81
N THR A 61 -8.59 22.12 9.41
CA THR A 61 -7.26 21.65 9.78
C THR A 61 -6.39 21.52 8.53
N GLU A 62 -5.18 22.05 8.61
CA GLU A 62 -4.20 21.98 7.53
C GLU A 62 -2.91 21.33 8.04
N ARG A 63 -2.33 20.46 7.24
CA ARG A 63 -1.04 19.82 7.47
C ARG A 63 -0.22 19.85 6.19
N VAL A 64 1.03 20.25 6.30
CA VAL A 64 2.01 20.23 5.20
C VAL A 64 3.18 19.39 5.63
N ALA A 65 3.53 18.39 4.83
CA ALA A 65 4.64 17.50 5.11
C ALA A 65 5.49 17.27 3.86
N ASP A 66 6.80 17.23 4.01
CA ASP A 66 7.67 16.66 3.00
C ASP A 66 7.53 15.14 3.05
N VAL A 67 7.35 14.51 1.89
CA VAL A 67 7.14 13.07 1.75
C VAL A 67 8.15 12.48 0.80
N THR A 68 8.76 11.38 1.22
CA THR A 68 9.59 10.52 0.38
C THR A 68 9.05 9.09 0.51
N LYS A 69 8.88 8.41 -0.63
CA LYS A 69 8.36 7.04 -0.67
C LYS A 69 9.23 6.21 -1.61
N ARG A 70 9.32 4.93 -1.30
CA ARG A 70 9.79 3.87 -2.18
C ARG A 70 8.76 2.73 -2.05
N PRO A 71 7.84 2.63 -3.02
CA PRO A 71 6.82 1.59 -3.01
C PRO A 71 7.43 0.18 -2.90
N PRO A 72 6.70 -0.79 -2.37
CA PRO A 72 5.34 -0.66 -1.86
C PRO A 72 5.24 -0.13 -0.41
N THR A 73 6.34 -0.11 0.35
CA THR A 73 6.25 0.05 1.81
C THR A 73 6.95 1.27 2.36
N ASP A 74 8.17 1.57 1.87
CA ASP A 74 9.02 2.56 2.50
C ASP A 74 8.49 3.97 2.33
N ARG A 75 8.41 4.68 3.45
CA ARG A 75 7.87 6.03 3.47
C ARG A 75 8.48 6.85 4.61
N ARG A 76 8.88 8.07 4.31
CA ARG A 76 9.19 9.12 5.27
C ARG A 76 8.23 10.28 5.12
N LEU A 77 7.72 10.79 6.22
CA LEU A 77 6.94 12.02 6.32
C LEU A 77 7.61 12.91 7.37
N GLU A 78 7.90 14.15 7.00
CA GLU A 78 8.35 15.18 7.91
C GLU A 78 7.35 16.33 7.92
N MET A 79 6.71 16.58 9.05
CA MET A 79 5.70 17.62 9.18
C MET A 79 6.38 18.99 9.15
N VAL A 80 6.13 19.77 8.11
CA VAL A 80 6.68 21.12 7.92
C VAL A 80 5.82 22.17 8.62
N ASP A 81 4.50 22.04 8.48
CA ASP A 81 3.52 22.94 9.10
C ASP A 81 2.24 22.16 9.43
N SER A 82 1.60 22.51 10.54
CA SER A 82 0.37 21.86 10.99
C SER A 82 -0.45 22.79 11.88
N SER A 83 -1.74 22.88 11.59
CA SER A 83 -2.73 23.45 12.50
C SER A 83 -3.38 22.39 13.39
N ASP A 84 -3.02 21.13 13.22
CA ASP A 84 -3.51 20.02 14.03
C ASP A 84 -2.59 19.77 15.22
N LEU A 85 -3.12 20.00 16.42
CA LEU A 85 -2.37 19.82 17.66
C LEU A 85 -1.96 18.37 17.94
N SER A 86 -2.61 17.40 17.30
CA SER A 86 -2.26 15.97 17.46
C SER A 86 -1.06 15.55 16.60
N VAL A 87 -0.69 16.36 15.61
CA VAL A 87 0.46 16.09 14.72
C VAL A 87 1.21 17.41 14.51
N PRO A 88 2.08 17.82 15.44
CA PRO A 88 2.75 19.10 15.41
C PRO A 88 3.78 19.20 14.27
N ALA A 89 4.14 20.44 13.92
CA ALA A 89 5.28 20.70 13.02
C ALA A 89 6.56 20.11 13.62
N GLY A 90 7.40 19.50 12.78
CA GLY A 90 8.59 18.76 13.21
C GLY A 90 8.34 17.31 13.58
N ALA A 91 7.08 16.83 13.59
CA ALA A 91 6.79 15.41 13.73
C ALA A 91 7.34 14.62 12.51
N VAL A 92 7.90 13.46 12.80
CA VAL A 92 8.50 12.57 11.77
C VAL A 92 7.85 11.21 11.85
N SER A 93 7.50 10.65 10.70
CA SER A 93 7.08 9.25 10.59
C SER A 93 7.92 8.58 9.51
N VAL A 94 8.63 7.51 9.89
CA VAL A 94 9.41 6.68 8.96
C VAL A 94 8.89 5.25 9.04
N ARG A 95 8.53 4.69 7.90
CA ARG A 95 8.02 3.32 7.78
C ARG A 95 8.88 2.56 6.79
N THR A 96 9.30 1.37 7.19
CA THR A 96 9.96 0.38 6.35
C THR A 96 9.15 -0.91 6.32
N THR A 97 9.63 -1.94 5.64
CA THR A 97 9.01 -3.26 5.60
C THR A 97 8.76 -3.83 7.00
N THR A 98 9.67 -3.63 7.93
CA THR A 98 9.63 -4.30 9.24
C THR A 98 9.43 -3.37 10.44
N THR A 99 9.61 -2.06 10.25
CA THR A 99 9.61 -1.10 11.35
C THR A 99 8.83 0.17 10.99
N THR A 100 8.22 0.79 11.98
CA THR A 100 7.67 2.14 11.89
C THR A 100 8.19 2.96 13.05
N TRP A 101 8.80 4.10 12.75
CA TRP A 101 9.15 5.13 13.69
C TRP A 101 8.15 6.29 13.64
N GLU A 102 7.75 6.77 14.80
CA GLU A 102 6.92 7.98 14.95
C GLU A 102 7.56 8.87 16.02
N TYR A 103 7.93 10.10 15.67
CA TYR A 103 8.52 11.06 16.58
C TYR A 103 7.61 12.26 16.78
N ASP A 104 7.38 12.58 18.04
CA ASP A 104 6.66 13.79 18.47
C ASP A 104 7.64 14.77 19.11
N PRO A 105 7.89 15.93 18.47
CA PRO A 105 8.81 16.93 18.99
C PRO A 105 8.28 17.70 20.22
N GLU A 106 6.96 17.72 20.48
CA GLU A 106 6.40 18.41 21.64
C GLU A 106 6.64 17.64 22.93
N THR A 107 6.59 16.31 22.85
CA THR A 107 6.85 15.41 24.00
C THR A 107 8.27 14.89 24.03
N ASP A 108 9.07 15.15 22.97
CA ASP A 108 10.40 14.58 22.75
C ASP A 108 10.41 13.05 22.90
N THR A 109 9.38 12.41 22.27
CA THR A 109 9.17 10.96 22.35
C THR A 109 9.21 10.35 20.97
N ALA A 110 9.96 9.27 20.82
CA ALA A 110 9.99 8.44 19.63
C ALA A 110 9.38 7.07 19.94
N ILE A 111 8.45 6.61 19.11
CA ILE A 111 7.84 5.28 19.22
C ILE A 111 8.38 4.42 18.08
N GLU A 112 9.05 3.34 18.43
CA GLU A 112 9.48 2.30 17.51
C GLU A 112 8.48 1.15 17.53
N ARG A 113 7.90 0.82 16.36
CA ARG A 113 6.96 -0.29 16.22
C ARG A 113 7.56 -1.35 15.32
N HIS A 114 7.70 -2.56 15.84
CA HIS A 114 8.18 -3.71 15.07
C HIS A 114 7.02 -4.46 14.41
N HIS A 115 7.16 -4.66 13.11
CA HIS A 115 6.20 -5.40 12.27
C HIS A 115 6.95 -6.42 11.41
N PRO A 116 7.68 -7.35 12.02
CA PRO A 116 8.60 -8.23 11.31
C PRO A 116 7.95 -9.12 10.26
N ASN A 117 6.66 -9.41 10.43
CA ASN A 117 5.85 -10.22 9.52
C ASN A 117 4.74 -9.37 8.83
N ARG A 118 5.07 -8.15 8.38
CA ARG A 118 4.14 -7.32 7.63
C ARG A 118 4.05 -7.83 6.18
N ILE A 119 2.83 -8.02 5.71
CA ILE A 119 2.55 -8.21 4.30
C ILE A 119 2.66 -6.84 3.61
N LEU A 120 3.31 -6.82 2.45
CA LEU A 120 3.48 -5.59 1.68
C LEU A 120 2.16 -5.18 1.03
N ALA A 121 1.92 -3.87 0.98
CA ALA A 121 0.76 -3.30 0.31
C ALA A 121 1.04 -1.85 -0.10
N ASP A 122 0.95 -1.55 -1.37
CA ASP A 122 0.95 -0.17 -1.85
C ASP A 122 -0.44 0.43 -1.69
N VAL A 123 -0.55 1.38 -0.76
CA VAL A 123 -1.81 2.08 -0.47
C VAL A 123 -2.34 2.84 -1.70
N ASN A 124 -1.47 3.37 -2.57
CA ASN A 124 -1.90 4.08 -3.77
C ASN A 124 -2.53 3.10 -4.77
N ARG A 125 -1.90 1.94 -4.99
CA ARG A 125 -2.44 0.88 -5.85
C ARG A 125 -3.78 0.39 -5.33
N LEU A 126 -3.86 -0.01 -4.06
CA LEU A 126 -5.11 -0.46 -3.43
C LEU A 126 -6.23 0.58 -3.53
N THR A 127 -5.90 1.86 -3.38
CA THR A 127 -6.88 2.94 -3.54
C THR A 127 -7.41 3.03 -4.97
N LEU A 128 -6.55 2.90 -5.97
CA LEU A 128 -6.95 2.95 -7.39
C LEU A 128 -7.73 1.70 -7.81
N GLU A 129 -7.37 0.53 -7.29
CA GLU A 129 -8.11 -0.72 -7.49
C GLU A 129 -9.51 -0.62 -6.91
N SER A 130 -9.66 -0.15 -5.66
CA SER A 130 -10.97 0.11 -5.05
C SER A 130 -11.78 1.13 -5.86
N LEU A 131 -11.17 2.22 -6.34
CA LEU A 131 -11.85 3.19 -7.22
C LEU A 131 -12.37 2.55 -8.51
N ARG A 132 -11.64 1.59 -9.06
CA ARG A 132 -12.04 0.90 -10.30
C ARG A 132 -13.14 -0.13 -10.06
N GLU A 133 -13.13 -0.83 -8.91
CA GLU A 133 -13.95 -2.00 -8.65
C GLU A 133 -15.21 -1.70 -7.84
N GLU A 134 -15.16 -0.69 -6.95
CA GLU A 134 -16.21 -0.40 -5.96
C GLU A 134 -16.93 0.93 -6.21
N TYR A 135 -16.52 1.69 -7.25
CA TYR A 135 -17.08 3.01 -7.54
C TYR A 135 -17.55 3.15 -8.97
N ASP A 136 -18.72 3.75 -9.12
CA ASP A 136 -19.12 4.35 -10.39
C ASP A 136 -18.24 5.56 -10.69
N HIS A 137 -17.45 5.51 -11.76
CA HIS A 137 -16.51 6.58 -12.10
C HIS A 137 -16.74 7.17 -13.48
N SER A 138 -16.49 8.47 -13.60
CA SER A 138 -16.64 9.22 -14.83
C SER A 138 -15.58 10.30 -14.98
N TYR A 139 -15.17 10.56 -16.22
CA TYR A 139 -14.32 11.71 -16.51
C TYR A 139 -15.04 13.02 -16.15
N SER A 140 -14.42 13.88 -15.36
CA SER A 140 -15.02 15.12 -14.90
C SER A 140 -14.56 16.33 -15.77
N ARG A 141 -13.26 16.61 -15.75
CA ARG A 141 -12.68 17.78 -16.45
C ARG A 141 -11.17 17.71 -16.55
N THR A 142 -10.61 18.61 -17.36
CA THR A 142 -9.18 18.97 -17.28
C THR A 142 -9.02 20.11 -16.26
N ASP A 143 -7.91 20.12 -15.53
CA ASP A 143 -7.59 21.11 -14.50
C ASP A 143 -6.08 21.37 -14.48
N THR A 144 -5.61 22.27 -13.62
CA THR A 144 -4.20 22.50 -13.35
C THR A 144 -3.95 22.36 -11.85
N VAL A 145 -3.04 21.50 -11.46
CA VAL A 145 -2.64 21.23 -10.07
C VAL A 145 -1.15 21.47 -9.96
N ASP A 146 -0.73 22.40 -9.09
CA ASP A 146 0.68 22.78 -8.91
C ASP A 146 1.42 23.07 -10.23
N GLY A 147 0.75 23.76 -11.17
CA GLY A 147 1.30 24.10 -12.49
C GLY A 147 1.36 22.95 -13.49
N ARG A 148 0.89 21.75 -13.15
CA ARG A 148 0.77 20.56 -14.00
C ARG A 148 -0.62 20.46 -14.60
N ASP A 149 -0.72 20.15 -15.86
CA ASP A 149 -2.00 19.78 -16.47
C ASP A 149 -2.47 18.45 -15.91
N ALA A 150 -3.75 18.35 -15.56
CA ALA A 150 -4.31 17.18 -14.90
C ALA A 150 -5.70 16.82 -15.43
N HIS A 151 -6.02 15.54 -15.38
CA HIS A 151 -7.34 14.99 -15.66
C HIS A 151 -8.06 14.64 -14.36
N ALA A 152 -9.24 15.17 -14.16
CA ALA A 152 -10.07 14.89 -12.99
C ALA A 152 -11.08 13.80 -13.28
N LEU A 153 -11.12 12.80 -12.42
CA LEU A 153 -12.08 11.70 -12.40
C LEU A 153 -12.99 11.87 -11.18
N LEU A 154 -14.29 11.80 -11.39
CA LEU A 154 -15.30 11.75 -10.32
C LEU A 154 -15.70 10.31 -10.08
N ALA A 155 -15.67 9.89 -8.82
CA ALA A 155 -16.06 8.57 -8.37
C ALA A 155 -17.11 8.66 -7.26
N LYS A 156 -18.11 7.78 -7.30
CA LYS A 156 -19.17 7.63 -6.31
C LYS A 156 -19.29 6.14 -5.98
N PRO A 157 -19.51 5.75 -4.71
CA PRO A 157 -19.72 4.35 -4.36
C PRO A 157 -20.83 3.72 -5.20
N ASP A 158 -20.60 2.52 -5.73
CA ASP A 158 -21.57 1.77 -6.56
C ASP A 158 -22.66 1.05 -5.71
N HIS A 159 -22.61 1.18 -4.40
CA HIS A 159 -23.51 0.46 -3.50
C HIS A 159 -24.59 1.38 -2.93
N ASP A 160 -25.79 0.86 -2.80
CA ASP A 160 -26.87 1.50 -2.06
C ASP A 160 -26.43 1.79 -0.61
N GLU A 161 -26.66 3.01 -0.15
CA GLU A 161 -26.14 3.59 1.09
C GLU A 161 -26.50 2.80 2.37
N ASP A 162 -27.44 1.84 2.28
CA ASP A 162 -27.83 0.94 3.38
C ASP A 162 -26.73 -0.09 3.77
N GLU A 163 -25.72 -0.32 2.92
CA GLU A 163 -24.62 -1.27 3.17
C GLU A 163 -23.31 -0.64 3.64
N LEU A 164 -23.23 0.69 3.83
CA LEU A 164 -22.06 1.33 4.43
C LEU A 164 -21.92 0.93 5.90
N THR A 165 -21.63 -0.35 6.13
CA THR A 165 -21.25 -0.87 7.43
C THR A 165 -19.88 -0.28 7.77
N ARG A 166 -19.84 0.78 8.57
CA ARG A 166 -18.57 1.24 9.13
C ARG A 166 -18.07 0.13 10.05
N SER A 167 -16.93 -0.41 9.74
CA SER A 167 -16.25 -1.37 10.61
C SER A 167 -14.91 -0.80 11.05
N ILE A 168 -14.51 -1.12 12.26
CA ILE A 168 -13.15 -0.93 12.73
C ILE A 168 -12.46 -2.28 12.59
N GLU A 169 -11.37 -2.31 11.87
CA GLU A 169 -10.51 -3.47 11.79
C GLU A 169 -9.48 -3.42 12.92
N PHE A 170 -9.55 -4.39 13.82
CA PHE A 170 -8.56 -4.57 14.89
C PHE A 170 -7.70 -5.78 14.58
N LEU A 171 -6.39 -5.59 14.57
CA LEU A 171 -5.45 -6.68 14.53
C LEU A 171 -5.11 -7.09 15.97
N VAL A 172 -5.50 -8.30 16.38
CA VAL A 172 -5.09 -8.88 17.64
C VAL A 172 -4.17 -10.07 17.34
N GLY A 173 -2.90 -9.88 17.52
CA GLY A 173 -1.89 -10.83 17.05
C GLY A 173 -1.87 -10.88 15.51
N GLU A 174 -2.21 -12.03 14.93
CA GLU A 174 -2.29 -12.25 13.48
C GLU A 174 -3.76 -12.32 12.98
N THR A 175 -4.73 -12.09 13.86
CA THR A 175 -6.15 -12.16 13.52
C THR A 175 -6.73 -10.76 13.36
N ALA A 176 -7.23 -10.48 12.18
CA ALA A 176 -8.00 -9.28 11.92
C ALA A 176 -9.46 -9.49 12.36
N TYR A 177 -9.91 -8.70 13.31
CA TYR A 177 -11.31 -8.65 13.74
C TYR A 177 -11.97 -7.45 13.09
N GLN A 178 -12.99 -7.70 12.31
CA GLN A 178 -13.85 -6.66 11.76
C GLN A 178 -15.02 -6.45 12.71
N ILE A 179 -15.02 -5.34 13.43
CA ILE A 179 -16.11 -4.99 14.35
C ILE A 179 -17.01 -3.98 13.62
N PRO A 180 -18.22 -4.37 13.23
CA PRO A 180 -19.17 -3.43 12.66
C PRO A 180 -19.49 -2.35 13.72
N LEU A 181 -19.40 -1.09 13.33
CA LEU A 181 -19.82 0.03 14.16
C LEU A 181 -21.31 0.22 13.96
N GLU A 182 -22.10 -0.11 14.99
CA GLU A 182 -23.51 0.31 15.02
C GLU A 182 -23.56 1.85 15.17
N ARG A 183 -24.33 2.50 14.32
CA ARG A 183 -24.65 3.91 14.46
C ARG A 183 -25.45 4.13 15.76
N SER A 184 -25.07 5.11 16.56
CA SER A 184 -26.01 5.62 17.53
C SER A 184 -27.06 6.46 16.79
N ASP A 185 -28.34 6.23 17.07
CA ASP A 185 -29.45 6.92 16.40
C ASP A 185 -29.43 8.45 16.52
N ASP A 186 -28.60 9.00 17.44
CA ASP A 186 -28.51 10.43 17.71
C ASP A 186 -27.54 11.21 16.78
N ASP A 187 -26.63 10.49 16.05
CA ASP A 187 -25.61 11.09 15.16
C ASP A 187 -25.71 10.57 13.72
N ALA A 188 -26.78 9.87 13.36
CA ALA A 188 -26.96 9.36 12.02
C ALA A 188 -27.21 10.49 11.02
N LEU A 189 -26.40 10.53 9.95
CA LEU A 189 -26.70 11.40 8.80
C LEU A 189 -28.02 10.92 8.15
N GLU A 190 -28.86 11.83 7.71
CA GLU A 190 -30.19 11.48 7.17
C GLU A 190 -30.09 10.96 5.73
N ASP A 191 -29.21 11.56 4.91
CA ASP A 191 -29.02 11.24 3.48
C ASP A 191 -27.53 11.41 3.12
N PRO A 192 -26.65 10.51 3.63
CA PRO A 192 -25.22 10.64 3.43
C PRO A 192 -24.84 10.30 1.99
N THR A 193 -24.07 11.13 1.34
CA THR A 193 -23.45 10.87 0.04
C THR A 193 -21.96 11.12 0.11
N VAL A 194 -21.17 10.29 -0.61
CA VAL A 194 -19.72 10.42 -0.70
C VAL A 194 -19.34 10.62 -2.16
N GLU A 195 -18.58 11.67 -2.41
CA GLU A 195 -17.99 11.92 -3.73
C GLU A 195 -16.47 12.01 -3.59
N ARG A 196 -15.74 11.28 -4.45
CA ARG A 196 -14.30 11.37 -4.58
C ARG A 196 -13.95 11.99 -5.93
N LEU A 197 -13.08 12.97 -5.92
CA LEU A 197 -12.53 13.57 -7.11
C LEU A 197 -11.01 13.38 -7.09
N VAL A 198 -10.49 12.66 -8.08
CA VAL A 198 -9.06 12.35 -8.18
C VAL A 198 -8.48 12.99 -9.42
N TRP A 199 -7.37 13.70 -9.29
CA TRP A 199 -6.64 14.32 -10.39
C TRP A 199 -5.38 13.54 -10.71
N PHE A 200 -5.27 13.12 -11.95
CA PHE A 200 -4.11 12.45 -12.51
C PHE A 200 -3.30 13.42 -13.36
N ASP A 201 -2.00 13.48 -13.15
CA ASP A 201 -1.07 14.26 -13.99
C ASP A 201 -1.19 13.85 -15.46
N ASP A 202 -1.28 14.81 -16.38
CA ASP A 202 -1.44 14.50 -17.81
C ASP A 202 -0.23 13.78 -18.40
N ALA A 203 0.97 14.06 -17.91
CA ALA A 203 2.22 13.49 -18.42
C ALA A 203 2.51 12.08 -17.89
N THR A 204 2.32 11.86 -16.58
CA THR A 204 2.72 10.63 -15.90
C THR A 204 1.56 9.72 -15.52
N ARG A 205 0.34 10.25 -15.47
CA ARG A 205 -0.85 9.57 -14.93
C ARG A 205 -0.79 9.31 -13.42
N TYR A 206 0.24 9.75 -12.72
CA TYR A 206 0.32 9.63 -11.27
C TYR A 206 -0.80 10.46 -10.59
N PRO A 207 -1.45 9.94 -9.50
CA PRO A 207 -2.46 10.69 -8.76
C PRO A 207 -1.79 11.84 -7.97
N ILE A 208 -2.11 13.09 -8.31
CA ILE A 208 -1.46 14.28 -7.73
C ILE A 208 -2.36 15.07 -6.79
N LYS A 209 -3.67 14.82 -6.83
CA LYS A 209 -4.63 15.44 -5.91
C LYS A 209 -5.84 14.55 -5.75
N GLU A 210 -6.37 14.52 -4.53
CA GLU A 210 -7.63 13.86 -4.21
C GLU A 210 -8.48 14.79 -3.34
N ARG A 211 -9.80 14.77 -3.59
CA ARG A 211 -10.77 15.42 -2.73
C ARG A 211 -11.93 14.47 -2.47
N THR A 212 -12.17 14.17 -1.21
CA THR A 212 -13.32 13.40 -0.75
C THR A 212 -14.29 14.34 -0.04
N THR A 213 -15.53 14.39 -0.51
CA THR A 213 -16.59 15.21 0.06
C THR A 213 -17.70 14.31 0.59
N VAL A 214 -18.04 14.45 1.85
CA VAL A 214 -19.17 13.79 2.50
C VAL A 214 -20.28 14.83 2.67
N ARG A 215 -21.50 14.50 2.23
CA ARG A 215 -22.68 15.35 2.35
C ARG A 215 -23.77 14.63 3.14
N ASP A 216 -24.65 15.43 3.73
CA ASP A 216 -25.94 14.99 4.26
C ASP A 216 -27.01 15.84 3.56
N GLY A 217 -27.71 15.24 2.59
CA GLY A 217 -28.52 15.98 1.64
C GLY A 217 -27.71 17.03 0.88
N GLU A 218 -28.07 18.32 1.02
CA GLU A 218 -27.34 19.43 0.40
C GLU A 218 -26.15 19.96 1.22
N ALA A 219 -26.07 19.59 2.50
CA ALA A 219 -25.04 20.10 3.42
C ALA A 219 -23.74 19.33 3.29
N VAL A 220 -22.59 20.05 3.20
CA VAL A 220 -21.27 19.43 3.31
C VAL A 220 -20.97 19.18 4.79
N VAL A 221 -20.77 17.92 5.14
CA VAL A 221 -20.42 17.48 6.50
C VAL A 221 -18.92 17.42 6.69
N SER A 222 -18.20 17.00 5.65
CA SER A 222 -16.74 16.92 5.67
C SER A 222 -16.19 17.02 4.27
N GLU A 223 -15.08 17.73 4.11
CA GLU A 223 -14.27 17.72 2.90
C GLU A 223 -12.80 17.48 3.28
N LEU A 224 -12.20 16.47 2.68
CA LEU A 224 -10.78 16.17 2.80
C LEU A 224 -10.13 16.42 1.43
N THR A 225 -9.09 17.25 1.40
CA THR A 225 -8.30 17.48 0.19
C THR A 225 -6.83 17.16 0.46
N LEU A 226 -6.26 16.30 -0.36
CA LEU A 226 -4.84 15.98 -0.38
C LEU A 226 -4.27 16.44 -1.71
N THR A 227 -3.13 17.15 -1.68
CA THR A 227 -2.43 17.62 -2.88
C THR A 227 -0.94 17.31 -2.75
N TYR A 228 -0.32 16.84 -3.83
CA TYR A 228 1.14 16.77 -3.97
C TYR A 228 1.61 18.00 -4.75
N GLU A 229 2.55 18.73 -4.16
CA GLU A 229 3.25 19.87 -4.72
C GLU A 229 4.72 19.48 -4.93
N ASP A 230 5.42 20.13 -5.86
CA ASP A 230 6.83 19.84 -6.17
C ASP A 230 7.09 18.33 -6.41
N LEU A 231 6.13 17.63 -7.04
CA LEU A 231 6.21 16.18 -7.24
C LEU A 231 7.34 15.80 -8.18
N SER A 232 8.14 14.84 -7.74
CA SER A 232 9.16 14.14 -8.52
C SER A 232 8.97 12.63 -8.41
N LEU A 233 9.18 11.93 -9.51
CA LEU A 233 9.09 10.48 -9.63
C LEU A 233 10.40 9.95 -10.19
N ASP A 234 10.89 8.82 -9.66
CA ASP A 234 12.04 8.06 -10.16
C ASP A 234 13.35 8.86 -10.20
N ASP A 235 13.58 9.73 -9.20
CA ASP A 235 14.82 10.51 -9.06
C ASP A 235 15.98 9.72 -8.42
N GLY A 236 15.74 8.48 -8.02
CA GLY A 236 16.74 7.59 -7.42
C GLY A 236 16.97 7.84 -5.94
N VAL A 237 15.91 7.76 -5.14
CA VAL A 237 15.96 7.88 -3.68
C VAL A 237 16.69 6.68 -3.08
N GLY A 238 17.78 6.95 -2.34
CA GLY A 238 18.56 5.91 -1.64
C GLY A 238 17.93 5.44 -0.33
N GLU A 239 18.70 4.70 0.48
CA GLU A 239 18.28 4.12 1.76
C GLU A 239 18.23 5.17 2.89
N GLU A 240 19.03 6.24 2.81
CA GLU A 240 19.19 7.20 3.91
C GLU A 240 17.87 7.79 4.44
N PRO A 241 16.90 8.20 3.61
CA PRO A 241 15.65 8.75 4.11
C PRO A 241 14.83 7.77 4.95
N PHE A 242 15.01 6.48 4.76
CA PHE A 242 14.25 5.43 5.44
C PHE A 242 14.96 4.88 6.69
N THR A 243 16.17 5.37 6.96
CA THR A 243 16.86 5.14 8.23
C THR A 243 16.53 6.28 9.19
N TYR A 244 16.07 5.95 10.40
CA TYR A 244 15.71 6.96 11.39
C TYR A 244 16.46 6.75 12.69
N GLU A 245 17.10 7.82 13.15
CA GLU A 245 17.71 7.90 14.47
C GLU A 245 17.00 9.04 15.24
N PRO A 246 16.34 8.76 16.37
CA PRO A 246 15.72 9.80 17.19
C PRO A 246 16.75 10.82 17.68
N PRO A 247 16.34 12.08 17.93
CA PRO A 247 17.21 13.07 18.51
C PRO A 247 17.84 12.61 19.83
N ALA A 248 19.08 13.02 20.06
CA ALA A 248 19.82 12.61 21.25
C ALA A 248 19.12 13.09 22.54
N GLY A 249 18.71 12.16 23.37
CA GLY A 249 18.03 12.43 24.63
C GLY A 249 16.52 12.22 24.60
N SER A 250 15.95 11.96 23.44
CA SER A 250 14.52 11.61 23.33
C SER A 250 14.18 10.35 24.09
N THR A 251 12.96 10.29 24.59
CA THR A 251 12.38 9.07 25.17
C THR A 251 12.04 8.11 24.03
N ILE A 252 12.50 6.85 24.12
CA ILE A 252 12.18 5.83 23.13
C ILE A 252 11.23 4.82 23.76
N GLU A 253 10.08 4.60 23.11
CA GLU A 253 9.10 3.59 23.46
C GLU A 253 9.09 2.53 22.34
N THR A 254 9.21 1.23 22.71
CA THR A 254 9.17 0.14 21.75
C THR A 254 7.85 -0.62 21.86
N VAL A 255 7.21 -0.88 20.73
CA VAL A 255 5.93 -1.57 20.59
C VAL A 255 6.07 -2.74 19.62
N GLY A 256 5.47 -3.87 19.97
CA GLY A 256 5.59 -5.13 19.21
C GLY A 256 6.76 -5.98 19.66
N THR A 257 6.97 -7.08 18.94
CA THR A 257 8.06 -8.01 19.23
C THR A 257 9.24 -7.67 18.34
N GLU A 258 10.32 -7.21 18.97
CA GLU A 258 11.59 -7.05 18.28
C GLU A 258 12.08 -8.43 17.81
N PRO A 259 12.45 -8.59 16.53
CA PRO A 259 12.97 -9.87 16.06
C PRO A 259 14.33 -10.18 16.69
N VAL A 260 14.59 -11.46 16.96
CA VAL A 260 15.94 -11.94 17.33
C VAL A 260 16.93 -11.59 16.22
N GLY A 261 16.46 -11.69 14.97
CA GLY A 261 17.17 -11.23 13.80
C GLY A 261 16.34 -11.36 12.53
N ILE A 262 16.78 -10.61 11.53
CA ILE A 262 16.33 -10.67 10.14
C ILE A 262 17.55 -11.04 9.32
N TYR A 263 17.46 -12.12 8.54
CA TYR A 263 18.59 -12.77 7.89
C TYR A 263 18.33 -12.93 6.39
N ASP A 264 19.37 -12.76 5.59
CA ASP A 264 19.31 -12.98 4.13
C ASP A 264 19.53 -14.47 3.77
N SER A 265 20.11 -15.24 4.69
CA SER A 265 20.42 -16.65 4.44
C SER A 265 19.84 -17.58 5.49
N ARG A 266 19.42 -18.80 5.04
CA ARG A 266 18.97 -19.87 5.90
C ARG A 266 20.05 -20.32 6.88
N ALA A 267 21.33 -20.29 6.48
CA ALA A 267 22.45 -20.71 7.32
C ALA A 267 22.61 -19.79 8.54
N GLU A 268 22.52 -18.48 8.36
CA GLU A 268 22.58 -17.50 9.47
C GLU A 268 21.37 -17.64 10.39
N ALA A 269 20.16 -17.75 9.85
CA ALA A 269 18.96 -17.94 10.65
C ALA A 269 18.97 -19.26 11.44
N ALA A 270 19.55 -20.32 10.88
CA ALA A 270 19.69 -21.62 11.53
C ALA A 270 20.66 -21.62 12.73
N GLU A 271 21.55 -20.62 12.84
CA GLU A 271 22.43 -20.50 14.02
C GLU A 271 21.66 -20.06 15.28
N VAL A 272 20.51 -19.42 15.11
CA VAL A 272 19.69 -18.87 16.21
C VAL A 272 18.36 -19.58 16.38
N ALA A 273 17.81 -20.20 15.34
CA ALA A 273 16.57 -20.97 15.43
C ALA A 273 16.81 -22.25 16.30
N PRO A 274 15.88 -22.57 17.24
CA PRO A 274 16.04 -23.75 18.11
C PRO A 274 15.71 -25.08 17.44
N TYR A 275 15.35 -25.08 16.16
CA TYR A 275 14.94 -26.25 15.37
C TYR A 275 15.50 -26.15 13.94
N GLU A 276 15.41 -27.25 13.21
CA GLU A 276 15.83 -27.29 11.81
C GLU A 276 14.85 -26.49 10.93
N LEU A 277 15.40 -25.57 10.13
CA LEU A 277 14.59 -24.76 9.23
C LEU A 277 14.23 -25.56 7.96
N PRO A 278 12.99 -25.45 7.47
CA PRO A 278 12.58 -26.11 6.23
C PRO A 278 13.32 -25.56 5.02
N GLU A 279 13.42 -26.38 3.98
CA GLU A 279 13.98 -26.03 2.68
C GLU A 279 12.92 -26.30 1.60
N PRO A 280 11.93 -25.39 1.48
CA PRO A 280 10.83 -25.59 0.53
C PRO A 280 11.30 -25.48 -0.92
N GLU A 281 10.70 -26.28 -1.81
CA GLU A 281 10.78 -26.08 -3.24
C GLU A 281 9.78 -24.94 -3.57
N ILE A 282 10.30 -23.76 -3.87
CA ILE A 282 9.50 -22.58 -4.17
C ILE A 282 9.33 -22.47 -5.68
N PRO A 283 8.09 -22.47 -6.19
CA PRO A 283 7.85 -22.29 -7.62
C PRO A 283 8.25 -20.88 -8.05
N GLY A 284 8.84 -20.76 -9.26
CA GLY A 284 9.15 -19.45 -9.81
C GLY A 284 7.87 -18.65 -10.11
N PRO A 285 7.79 -17.33 -9.99
CA PRO A 285 8.93 -16.40 -10.03
C PRO A 285 9.52 -16.00 -8.68
N PHE A 286 9.05 -16.59 -7.58
CA PHE A 286 9.44 -16.16 -6.23
C PHE A 286 10.93 -16.35 -5.94
N GLU A 287 11.52 -15.33 -5.35
CA GLU A 287 12.86 -15.34 -4.78
C GLU A 287 12.80 -15.09 -3.27
N ARG A 288 13.78 -15.63 -2.53
CA ARG A 288 13.79 -15.39 -1.08
C ARG A 288 14.17 -13.94 -0.80
N ASP A 289 13.29 -13.25 -0.06
CA ASP A 289 13.46 -11.88 0.37
C ASP A 289 14.21 -11.81 1.71
N ARG A 290 13.66 -12.44 2.75
CA ARG A 290 14.22 -12.40 4.11
C ARG A 290 13.81 -13.63 4.93
N ILE A 291 14.49 -13.83 6.04
CA ILE A 291 14.12 -14.80 7.08
C ILE A 291 14.04 -14.06 8.41
N VAL A 292 12.90 -14.16 9.08
CA VAL A 292 12.64 -13.49 10.36
C VAL A 292 12.57 -14.52 11.47
N VAL A 293 13.36 -14.33 12.53
CA VAL A 293 13.31 -15.16 13.75
C VAL A 293 12.75 -14.32 14.89
N LEU A 294 11.66 -14.78 15.50
CA LEU A 294 10.99 -14.15 16.64
C LEU A 294 11.02 -15.08 17.83
N GLU A 295 11.38 -14.57 19.00
CA GLU A 295 11.17 -15.19 20.28
C GLU A 295 10.07 -14.44 21.02
N LYS A 296 8.95 -15.10 21.26
CA LYS A 296 7.74 -14.51 21.86
C LYS A 296 7.56 -14.86 23.34
N GLY A 297 8.62 -15.30 23.98
CA GLY A 297 8.64 -15.73 25.40
C GLY A 297 8.13 -17.16 25.60
N ASP A 298 8.16 -17.61 26.85
CA ASP A 298 7.97 -19.01 27.24
C ASP A 298 6.59 -19.60 26.87
N GLU A 299 5.57 -18.77 26.70
CA GLU A 299 4.20 -19.20 26.38
C GLU A 299 3.90 -19.27 24.87
N LEU A 300 4.62 -18.50 24.05
CA LEU A 300 4.37 -18.37 22.63
C LEU A 300 5.51 -18.89 21.76
N GLY A 301 6.60 -19.35 22.40
CA GLY A 301 7.72 -20.01 21.77
C GLY A 301 8.48 -19.17 20.74
N THR A 302 9.20 -19.87 19.89
CA THR A 302 9.97 -19.29 18.79
C THR A 302 9.25 -19.53 17.47
N SER A 303 9.26 -18.53 16.59
CA SER A 303 8.79 -18.67 15.23
C SER A 303 9.84 -18.18 14.25
N THR A 304 10.01 -18.93 13.16
CA THR A 304 10.85 -18.51 12.03
C THR A 304 9.97 -18.44 10.79
N THR A 305 10.01 -17.33 10.09
CA THR A 305 9.26 -17.10 8.83
C THR A 305 10.23 -16.82 7.71
N LEU A 306 10.17 -17.62 6.66
CA LEU A 306 10.90 -17.45 5.42
C LEU A 306 9.97 -16.73 4.44
N TRP A 307 10.37 -15.53 4.00
CA TRP A 307 9.64 -14.69 3.08
C TRP A 307 10.18 -14.81 1.67
N TYR A 308 9.29 -14.91 0.71
CA TYR A 308 9.59 -14.98 -0.71
C TYR A 308 8.72 -13.96 -1.43
N GLY A 309 9.33 -13.13 -2.26
CA GLY A 309 8.68 -12.12 -3.08
C GLY A 309 8.89 -12.40 -4.56
N ASP A 310 7.98 -11.90 -5.38
CA ASP A 310 8.14 -11.83 -6.82
C ASP A 310 8.91 -10.54 -7.16
N PRO A 311 10.11 -10.63 -7.77
CA PRO A 311 10.89 -9.42 -8.12
C PRO A 311 10.18 -8.48 -9.09
N ASP A 312 9.25 -9.01 -9.91
CA ASP A 312 8.48 -8.23 -10.86
C ASP A 312 7.17 -7.68 -10.26
N ASP A 313 6.72 -8.23 -9.13
CA ASP A 313 5.54 -7.77 -8.37
C ASP A 313 5.81 -7.83 -6.85
N PRO A 314 6.35 -6.76 -6.25
CA PRO A 314 6.75 -6.74 -4.85
C PRO A 314 5.62 -6.97 -3.84
N GLU A 315 4.35 -6.86 -4.24
CA GLU A 315 3.21 -7.16 -3.37
C GLU A 315 2.82 -8.64 -3.41
N ARG A 316 3.33 -9.38 -4.40
CA ARG A 316 3.11 -10.80 -4.51
C ARG A 316 4.07 -11.56 -3.62
N GLU A 317 3.58 -12.00 -2.47
CA GLU A 317 4.37 -12.63 -1.42
C GLU A 317 3.88 -14.05 -1.12
N LEU A 318 4.83 -14.91 -0.80
CA LEU A 318 4.61 -16.25 -0.24
C LEU A 318 5.48 -16.39 0.99
N PHE A 319 4.97 -16.95 2.06
CA PHE A 319 5.78 -17.18 3.26
C PHE A 319 5.56 -18.56 3.84
N VAL A 320 6.65 -19.10 4.37
CA VAL A 320 6.71 -20.38 5.07
C VAL A 320 7.12 -20.10 6.51
N ALA A 321 6.29 -20.47 7.47
CA ALA A 321 6.62 -20.35 8.88
C ALA A 321 6.76 -21.71 9.54
N VAL A 322 7.71 -21.80 10.49
CA VAL A 322 7.86 -22.92 11.40
C VAL A 322 7.87 -22.41 12.84
N ARG A 323 7.21 -23.14 13.74
CA ARG A 323 6.99 -22.73 15.14
C ARG A 323 7.10 -23.92 16.06
N ASP A 324 7.62 -23.73 17.26
CA ASP A 324 7.64 -24.72 18.32
C ASP A 324 6.34 -24.76 19.15
N GLU A 325 5.40 -23.82 18.89
CA GLU A 325 4.08 -23.79 19.50
C GLU A 325 2.95 -23.89 18.47
N GLN A 326 1.87 -24.58 18.84
CA GLN A 326 0.68 -24.69 17.99
C GLN A 326 -0.16 -23.42 18.06
N ARG A 327 -0.42 -22.81 16.89
CA ARG A 327 -1.17 -21.54 16.76
C ARG A 327 -2.51 -21.69 16.06
N PHE A 328 -2.97 -22.89 15.80
CA PHE A 328 -4.27 -23.13 15.20
C PHE A 328 -5.01 -24.23 15.97
N ASP A 329 -6.32 -24.16 15.94
CA ASP A 329 -7.21 -25.18 16.47
C ASP A 329 -7.68 -26.07 15.31
N PRO A 330 -7.24 -27.33 15.22
CA PRO A 330 -7.66 -28.24 14.16
C PRO A 330 -9.17 -28.43 14.09
N ASP A 331 -9.87 -28.35 15.23
CA ASP A 331 -11.33 -28.53 15.29
C ASP A 331 -12.10 -27.31 14.75
N ALA A 332 -11.42 -26.17 14.61
CA ALA A 332 -11.99 -24.93 14.11
C ALA A 332 -11.71 -24.69 12.61
N LEU A 333 -10.90 -25.53 11.97
CA LEU A 333 -10.47 -25.39 10.59
C LEU A 333 -10.98 -26.55 9.72
N GLU A 334 -11.07 -26.31 8.43
CA GLU A 334 -11.36 -27.35 7.46
C GLU A 334 -10.10 -28.19 7.21
N GLY A 335 -10.21 -29.49 7.44
CA GLY A 335 -9.11 -30.43 7.27
C GLY A 335 -9.11 -31.03 5.87
N ASP A 336 -7.93 -31.16 5.28
CA ASP A 336 -7.70 -31.85 4.01
C ASP A 336 -6.42 -32.70 4.09
N ARG A 337 -6.09 -33.41 3.04
CA ARG A 337 -4.92 -34.25 2.96
C ARG A 337 -4.13 -34.01 1.68
N ILE A 338 -2.87 -33.64 1.88
CA ILE A 338 -1.91 -33.45 0.81
C ILE A 338 -0.83 -34.53 0.96
N ASP A 339 -0.76 -35.47 0.01
CA ASP A 339 0.11 -36.65 0.11
C ASP A 339 -0.09 -37.43 1.45
N ASP A 340 0.92 -37.42 2.32
CA ASP A 340 0.88 -38.05 3.64
C ASP A 340 0.69 -37.04 4.78
N LEU A 341 0.42 -35.75 4.46
CA LEU A 341 0.20 -34.68 5.43
C LEU A 341 -1.30 -34.49 5.69
N ASP A 342 -1.68 -34.47 6.95
CA ASP A 342 -2.97 -33.95 7.38
C ASP A 342 -2.83 -32.43 7.50
N VAL A 343 -3.45 -31.68 6.58
CA VAL A 343 -3.39 -30.22 6.51
C VAL A 343 -4.71 -29.60 6.95
N TYR A 344 -4.64 -28.38 7.43
CA TYR A 344 -5.79 -27.57 7.85
C TYR A 344 -5.76 -26.26 7.09
N CYS A 345 -6.87 -25.93 6.43
CA CYS A 345 -6.99 -24.76 5.58
C CYS A 345 -7.71 -23.62 6.29
N ARG A 346 -7.20 -22.44 6.14
CA ARG A 346 -7.90 -21.20 6.48
C ARG A 346 -8.02 -20.34 5.25
N ASP A 347 -9.25 -20.18 4.77
CA ASP A 347 -9.58 -19.25 3.71
C ASP A 347 -9.91 -17.88 4.31
N GLY A 348 -9.35 -16.83 3.72
CA GLY A 348 -9.54 -15.47 4.14
C GLY A 348 -8.79 -14.52 3.21
N ARG A 349 -8.56 -13.30 3.65
CA ARG A 349 -7.70 -12.34 2.94
C ARG A 349 -6.30 -12.89 2.68
N ILE A 350 -5.83 -13.77 3.56
CA ILE A 350 -4.61 -14.55 3.42
C ILE A 350 -5.03 -16.01 3.41
N GLN A 351 -4.71 -16.74 2.37
CA GLN A 351 -4.86 -18.18 2.34
C GLN A 351 -3.71 -18.84 3.08
N THR A 352 -4.03 -19.81 3.92
CA THR A 352 -3.06 -20.46 4.78
C THR A 352 -3.33 -21.94 4.86
N LEU A 353 -2.27 -22.73 4.69
CA LEU A 353 -2.21 -24.15 5.01
C LEU A 353 -1.38 -24.37 6.28
N PHE A 354 -1.92 -25.11 7.24
CA PHE A 354 -1.23 -25.49 8.47
C PHE A 354 -1.09 -26.99 8.55
N TRP A 355 0.02 -27.48 9.07
CA TRP A 355 0.18 -28.89 9.48
C TRP A 355 1.14 -29.01 10.65
N ARG A 356 1.15 -30.18 11.25
CA ARG A 356 2.01 -30.46 12.38
C ARG A 356 2.88 -31.67 12.12
N CYS A 357 4.18 -31.58 12.48
CA CYS A 357 5.12 -32.65 12.44
C CYS A 357 5.85 -32.74 13.80
N ALA A 358 5.64 -33.80 14.52
CA ALA A 358 6.15 -33.96 15.91
C ALA A 358 5.71 -32.77 16.80
N GLU A 359 6.67 -32.00 17.30
CA GLU A 359 6.40 -30.84 18.16
C GLU A 359 6.32 -29.51 17.39
N LEU A 360 6.60 -29.52 16.08
CA LEU A 360 6.62 -28.30 15.26
C LEU A 360 5.33 -28.10 14.47
N THR A 361 4.90 -26.88 14.35
CA THR A 361 3.84 -26.43 13.48
C THR A 361 4.43 -25.72 12.27
N TYR A 362 3.96 -26.10 11.11
CA TYR A 362 4.32 -25.49 9.81
C TYR A 362 3.13 -24.75 9.24
N GLU A 363 3.44 -23.72 8.49
CA GLU A 363 2.47 -22.85 7.85
C GLU A 363 3.02 -22.42 6.49
N VAL A 364 2.17 -22.46 5.44
CA VAL A 364 2.44 -21.86 4.14
C VAL A 364 1.28 -20.92 3.82
N SER A 365 1.59 -19.68 3.49
CA SER A 365 0.57 -18.65 3.30
C SER A 365 0.90 -17.71 2.16
N SER A 366 -0.16 -17.17 1.54
CA SER A 366 -0.08 -16.08 0.57
C SER A 366 -1.32 -15.18 0.65
N PRO A 367 -1.20 -13.88 0.39
CA PRO A 367 -2.35 -13.00 0.16
C PRO A 367 -3.05 -13.24 -1.18
N TYR A 368 -2.49 -14.08 -2.05
CA TYR A 368 -3.05 -14.40 -3.37
C TYR A 368 -3.62 -15.83 -3.41
N SER A 369 -4.83 -15.96 -3.97
CA SER A 369 -5.60 -17.21 -3.95
C SER A 369 -5.14 -18.24 -4.98
N ASP A 370 -4.34 -17.86 -5.96
CA ASP A 370 -3.87 -18.70 -7.05
C ASP A 370 -2.45 -19.23 -6.85
N GLU A 371 -1.86 -19.01 -5.67
CA GLU A 371 -0.54 -19.49 -5.35
C GLU A 371 -0.52 -20.99 -5.02
N PRO A 372 0.54 -21.70 -5.39
CA PRO A 372 0.61 -23.16 -5.25
C PRO A 372 1.01 -23.59 -3.84
N LEU A 373 0.21 -23.23 -2.82
CA LEU A 373 0.50 -23.52 -1.41
C LEU A 373 0.62 -25.01 -1.15
N GLU A 374 -0.17 -25.86 -1.83
CA GLU A 374 -0.13 -27.31 -1.68
C GLU A 374 1.19 -27.92 -2.18
N GLU A 375 1.74 -27.43 -3.29
CA GLU A 375 3.02 -27.89 -3.83
C GLU A 375 4.16 -27.55 -2.86
N VAL A 376 4.13 -26.35 -2.28
CA VAL A 376 5.11 -25.90 -1.30
C VAL A 376 5.00 -26.72 -0.02
N ALA A 377 3.79 -26.95 0.50
CA ALA A 377 3.56 -27.79 1.68
C ALA A 377 4.04 -29.23 1.47
N SER A 378 3.72 -29.82 0.30
CA SER A 378 4.18 -31.16 -0.09
C SER A 378 5.71 -31.26 -0.15
N SER A 379 6.39 -30.23 -0.67
CA SER A 379 7.86 -30.18 -0.76
C SER A 379 8.56 -30.17 0.59
N ILE A 380 7.93 -29.53 1.60
CA ILE A 380 8.43 -29.48 2.98
C ILE A 380 8.17 -30.81 3.67
N GLY A 381 6.96 -31.33 3.53
CA GLY A 381 6.55 -32.56 4.18
C GLY A 381 6.68 -32.52 5.70
N CYS A 382 6.98 -33.68 6.29
CA CYS A 382 7.44 -33.81 7.68
C CYS A 382 8.94 -34.16 7.65
N PRO A 383 9.82 -33.20 8.01
CA PRO A 383 11.24 -33.49 8.13
C PRO A 383 11.48 -34.68 9.05
N SER A 384 12.39 -35.56 8.64
CA SER A 384 12.77 -36.73 9.48
C SER A 384 13.50 -36.22 10.72
N VAL A 385 12.96 -36.52 11.89
CA VAL A 385 13.62 -36.22 13.19
C VAL A 385 14.89 -37.05 13.35
#